data_bdd5f26a3953eea15c82fa48d9f53652
#
_entry.id   bdd5f26a3953eea15c82fa48d9f53652
#
_cell.length_a   1.000
_cell.length_b   1.000
_cell.length_c   1.000
_cell.angle_alpha   90.00
_cell.angle_beta   90.00
_cell.angle_gamma   90.00
#
_symmetry.space_group_name_H-M   'P 1'
#
loop_
_entity.id
_entity.type
_entity.pdbx_description
1 polymer ?
#
loop_
_entity_poly.entity_id
_entity_poly.type
_entity_poly.pdbx_seq_one_letter_code
_entity_poly.pdbx_strand_id
1 'polypeptide(L)'
;MNFCLKYIPTPIGRLCAVADEEGLLMLDFEDSKYVEKDLNSFKNCIHESNSILDLVEKELNLYFKGKLKKFSVPVKFSGTEFQQRVWEELLKIPFGETISYQEQAQRLGSPKAVRAVASANSRNKISIIIPCHRVIGKDKKLTGYAGGLDKKEFLLNLENTFYKD
;
A
#
# COMPACT_ATOMS: atom_id res chain seq x y z
N MET A 1 -8.38 -7.77 21.50
CA MET A 1 -7.45 -6.83 20.90
C MET A 1 -8.22 -5.64 20.34
N ASN A 2 -7.83 -4.43 20.69
CA ASN A 2 -8.54 -3.24 20.28
C ASN A 2 -7.99 -2.72 18.94
N PHE A 3 -8.90 -2.53 17.99
CA PHE A 3 -8.55 -1.89 16.72
C PHE A 3 -8.82 -0.39 16.84
N CYS A 4 -7.81 0.41 16.50
CA CYS A 4 -7.95 1.85 16.40
C CYS A 4 -8.08 2.26 14.94
N LEU A 5 -8.92 3.25 14.68
CA LEU A 5 -9.19 3.77 13.35
C LEU A 5 -8.87 5.25 13.31
N LYS A 6 -8.18 5.67 12.26
CA LYS A 6 -7.87 7.09 12.04
C LYS A 6 -7.97 7.42 10.57
N TYR A 7 -8.52 8.59 10.25
CA TYR A 7 -8.49 9.13 8.89
C TYR A 7 -7.33 10.11 8.78
N ILE A 8 -6.54 9.96 7.73
CA ILE A 8 -5.33 10.76 7.51
C ILE A 8 -5.46 11.51 6.19
N PRO A 9 -5.48 12.86 6.20
CA PRO A 9 -5.53 13.64 4.97
C PRO A 9 -4.18 13.58 4.23
N THR A 10 -4.24 13.50 2.92
CA THR A 10 -3.06 13.55 2.05
C THR A 10 -3.32 14.48 0.87
N PRO A 11 -2.29 14.84 0.09
CA PRO A 11 -2.50 15.65 -1.11
C PRO A 11 -3.42 15.05 -2.16
N ILE A 12 -3.64 13.73 -2.12
CA ILE A 12 -4.45 13.02 -3.12
C ILE A 12 -5.69 12.36 -2.54
N GLY A 13 -6.09 12.74 -1.33
CA GLY A 13 -7.29 12.22 -0.72
C GLY A 13 -7.04 11.71 0.68
N ARG A 14 -8.11 11.35 1.34
CA ARG A 14 -8.07 10.91 2.73
C ARG A 14 -7.89 9.41 2.81
N LEU A 15 -6.93 8.98 3.63
CA LEU A 15 -6.68 7.58 3.91
C LEU A 15 -7.42 7.15 5.18
N CYS A 16 -7.93 5.92 5.15
CA CYS A 16 -8.48 5.26 6.33
C CYS A 16 -7.44 4.26 6.83
N ALA A 17 -7.04 4.39 8.09
CA ALA A 17 -6.00 3.55 8.69
C ALA A 17 -6.56 2.80 9.90
N VAL A 18 -6.27 1.49 9.96
CA VAL A 18 -6.65 0.65 11.10
C VAL A 18 -5.40 -0.05 11.62
N ALA A 19 -5.17 0.02 12.91
CA ALA A 19 -4.04 -0.62 13.56
C ALA A 19 -4.45 -1.21 14.91
N ASP A 20 -3.77 -2.27 15.32
CA ASP A 20 -3.77 -2.69 16.72
C ASP A 20 -2.47 -2.19 17.38
N GLU A 21 -2.15 -2.70 18.56
CA GLU A 21 -0.97 -2.26 19.30
C GLU A 21 0.34 -2.75 18.69
N GLU A 22 0.28 -3.76 17.82
CA GLU A 22 1.46 -4.40 17.25
C GLU A 22 1.79 -3.93 15.85
N GLY A 23 0.80 -3.46 15.08
CA GLY A 23 1.07 -3.06 13.71
C GLY A 23 -0.14 -2.53 12.95
N LEU A 24 0.13 -2.07 11.75
CA LEU A 24 -0.86 -1.56 10.83
C LEU A 24 -1.53 -2.72 10.08
N LEU A 25 -2.86 -2.71 10.07
CA LEU A 25 -3.67 -3.76 9.45
C LEU A 25 -4.32 -3.31 8.16
N MET A 26 -4.58 -2.01 8.02
CA MET A 26 -5.25 -1.44 6.87
C MET A 26 -4.81 -0.01 6.67
N LEU A 27 -4.59 0.37 5.42
CA LEU A 27 -4.34 1.75 4.99
C LEU A 27 -4.83 1.87 3.56
N ASP A 28 -5.95 2.55 3.34
CA ASP A 28 -6.51 2.65 2.00
C ASP A 28 -7.25 3.97 1.84
N PHE A 29 -7.35 4.44 0.59
CA PHE A 29 -8.09 5.66 0.29
C PHE A 29 -9.58 5.43 0.57
N GLU A 30 -10.25 6.44 1.11
CA GLU A 30 -11.67 6.32 1.50
C GLU A 30 -12.59 6.04 0.32
N ASP A 31 -12.16 6.35 -0.90
CA ASP A 31 -12.90 6.10 -2.14
C ASP A 31 -12.39 4.87 -2.91
N SER A 32 -11.51 4.07 -2.32
CA SER A 32 -10.97 2.87 -2.94
C SER A 32 -12.03 1.80 -3.10
N LYS A 33 -11.83 0.95 -4.12
CA LYS A 33 -12.77 -0.12 -4.49
C LYS A 33 -13.13 -1.06 -3.34
N TYR A 34 -12.17 -1.37 -2.47
CA TYR A 34 -12.35 -2.39 -1.43
C TYR A 34 -12.39 -1.83 0.00
N VAL A 35 -12.33 -0.51 0.17
CA VAL A 35 -12.17 0.10 1.50
C VAL A 35 -13.33 -0.25 2.44
N GLU A 36 -14.56 -0.19 1.95
CA GLU A 36 -15.73 -0.48 2.78
C GLU A 36 -15.75 -1.93 3.25
N LYS A 37 -15.49 -2.85 2.33
CA LYS A 37 -15.43 -4.28 2.65
C LYS A 37 -14.34 -4.58 3.67
N ASP A 38 -13.16 -4.03 3.45
CA ASP A 38 -12.02 -4.27 4.35
C ASP A 38 -12.26 -3.64 5.71
N LEU A 39 -12.82 -2.43 5.75
CA LEU A 39 -13.13 -1.75 7.01
C LEU A 39 -14.16 -2.54 7.83
N ASN A 40 -15.17 -3.09 7.16
CA ASN A 40 -16.21 -3.88 7.83
C ASN A 40 -15.69 -5.18 8.45
N SER A 41 -14.51 -5.63 8.06
CA SER A 41 -13.90 -6.81 8.66
C SER A 41 -13.34 -6.54 10.07
N PHE A 42 -13.15 -5.27 10.42
CA PHE A 42 -12.65 -4.87 11.75
C PHE A 42 -13.81 -4.41 12.62
N LYS A 43 -14.31 -5.34 13.45
CA LYS A 43 -15.43 -5.05 14.35
C LYS A 43 -14.96 -4.25 15.56
N ASN A 44 -15.81 -3.33 16.01
CA ASN A 44 -15.59 -2.55 17.22
C ASN A 44 -14.33 -1.67 17.15
N CYS A 45 -14.05 -1.08 15.97
CA CYS A 45 -12.97 -0.10 15.86
C CYS A 45 -13.27 1.12 16.72
N ILE A 46 -12.26 1.57 17.45
CA ILE A 46 -12.31 2.79 18.24
C ILE A 46 -11.74 3.93 17.40
N HIS A 47 -12.50 5.02 17.25
CA HIS A 47 -12.04 6.21 16.52
C HIS A 47 -11.05 7.01 17.37
N GLU A 48 -9.89 6.43 17.62
CA GLU A 48 -8.80 7.02 18.38
C GLU A 48 -7.48 6.69 17.72
N SER A 49 -6.48 7.51 17.90
CA SER A 49 -5.12 7.20 17.47
C SER A 49 -4.42 6.32 18.50
N ASN A 50 -3.43 5.58 18.05
CA ASN A 50 -2.50 4.87 18.92
C ASN A 50 -1.07 5.15 18.40
N SER A 51 -0.06 4.57 19.04
CA SER A 51 1.34 4.81 18.66
C SER A 51 1.63 4.37 17.22
N ILE A 52 1.00 3.30 16.74
CA ILE A 52 1.18 2.84 15.35
C ILE A 52 0.57 3.86 14.38
N LEU A 53 -0.65 4.32 14.63
CA LEU A 53 -1.31 5.28 13.75
C LEU A 53 -0.63 6.64 13.77
N ASP A 54 -0.08 7.06 14.91
CA ASP A 54 0.72 8.29 14.99
C ASP A 54 1.97 8.18 14.12
N LEU A 55 2.64 7.04 14.14
CA LEU A 55 3.79 6.79 13.28
C LEU A 55 3.42 6.78 11.80
N VAL A 56 2.29 6.15 11.45
CA VAL A 56 1.78 6.13 10.08
C VAL A 56 1.59 7.56 9.57
N GLU A 57 0.90 8.38 10.34
CA GLU A 57 0.63 9.77 9.93
C GLU A 57 1.92 10.57 9.78
N LYS A 58 2.84 10.44 10.73
CA LYS A 58 4.13 11.10 10.68
C LYS A 58 4.91 10.69 9.43
N GLU A 59 5.00 9.40 9.17
CA GLU A 59 5.78 8.89 8.04
C GLU A 59 5.13 9.22 6.71
N LEU A 60 3.80 9.17 6.62
CA LEU A 60 3.11 9.59 5.39
C LEU A 60 3.35 11.07 5.09
N ASN A 61 3.30 11.93 6.11
CA ASN A 61 3.58 13.36 5.92
C ASN A 61 5.00 13.58 5.38
N LEU A 62 5.97 12.87 5.91
CA LEU A 62 7.35 12.92 5.41
C LEU A 62 7.47 12.38 3.99
N TYR A 63 6.79 11.27 3.71
CA TYR A 63 6.79 10.66 2.38
C TYR A 63 6.28 11.64 1.31
N PHE A 64 5.13 12.27 1.56
CA PHE A 64 4.54 13.22 0.59
C PHE A 64 5.39 14.48 0.41
N LYS A 65 6.28 14.79 1.34
CA LYS A 65 7.24 15.88 1.21
C LYS A 65 8.56 15.46 0.55
N GLY A 66 8.68 14.17 0.17
CA GLY A 66 9.90 13.65 -0.40
C GLY A 66 11.04 13.44 0.62
N LYS A 67 10.71 13.42 1.90
CA LYS A 67 11.70 13.33 2.99
C LYS A 67 11.82 11.95 3.61
N LEU A 68 11.00 10.99 3.17
CA LEU A 68 11.05 9.62 3.65
C LEU A 68 10.96 8.69 2.46
N LYS A 69 11.92 7.78 2.32
CA LYS A 69 11.94 6.81 1.23
C LYS A 69 11.62 5.39 1.70
N LYS A 70 11.74 5.12 2.99
CA LYS A 70 11.47 3.80 3.55
C LYS A 70 10.66 3.93 4.83
N PHE A 71 9.52 3.25 4.87
CA PHE A 71 8.67 3.25 6.05
C PHE A 71 9.20 2.30 7.11
N SER A 72 9.07 2.70 8.39
CA SER A 72 9.41 1.85 9.53
C SER A 72 8.19 1.27 10.23
N VAL A 73 6.99 1.67 9.82
CA VAL A 73 5.73 1.19 10.40
C VAL A 73 5.67 -0.34 10.32
N PRO A 74 5.46 -1.04 11.44
CA PRO A 74 5.24 -2.48 11.38
C PRO A 74 3.89 -2.78 10.73
N VAL A 75 3.87 -3.71 9.79
CA VAL A 75 2.66 -4.10 9.07
C VAL A 75 2.28 -5.53 9.43
N LYS A 76 0.97 -5.80 9.46
CA LYS A 76 0.45 -7.14 9.71
C LYS A 76 -0.36 -7.57 8.49
N PHE A 77 0.10 -8.64 7.84
CA PHE A 77 -0.57 -9.17 6.67
C PHE A 77 -1.82 -9.95 7.06
N SER A 78 -2.88 -9.75 6.31
CA SER A 78 -4.14 -10.44 6.47
C SER A 78 -4.64 -10.83 5.08
N GLY A 79 -4.52 -12.10 4.74
CA GLY A 79 -4.90 -12.60 3.43
C GLY A 79 -4.44 -14.05 3.27
N THR A 80 -4.60 -14.58 2.06
CA THR A 80 -4.14 -15.94 1.74
C THR A 80 -2.61 -16.01 1.78
N GLU A 81 -2.08 -17.21 1.87
CA GLU A 81 -0.64 -17.42 1.83
C GLU A 81 -0.02 -16.84 0.55
N PHE A 82 -0.67 -17.04 -0.59
CA PHE A 82 -0.20 -16.50 -1.86
C PHE A 82 -0.20 -14.96 -1.83
N GLN A 83 -1.28 -14.34 -1.36
CA GLN A 83 -1.36 -12.89 -1.24
C GLN A 83 -0.26 -12.35 -0.34
N GLN A 84 -0.01 -12.98 0.79
CA GLN A 84 1.06 -12.54 1.71
C GLN A 84 2.42 -12.61 1.05
N ARG A 85 2.71 -13.67 0.28
CA ARG A 85 3.95 -13.79 -0.48
C ARG A 85 4.10 -12.67 -1.52
N VAL A 86 3.01 -12.34 -2.21
CA VAL A 86 3.00 -11.24 -3.18
C VAL A 86 3.31 -9.91 -2.48
N TRP A 87 2.67 -9.64 -1.36
CA TRP A 87 2.87 -8.39 -0.62
C TRP A 87 4.26 -8.28 -0.02
N GLU A 88 4.82 -9.36 0.47
CA GLU A 88 6.21 -9.39 0.95
C GLU A 88 7.18 -9.04 -0.18
N GLU A 89 6.95 -9.55 -1.38
CA GLU A 89 7.80 -9.25 -2.53
C GLU A 89 7.69 -7.78 -2.94
N LEU A 90 6.49 -7.18 -2.82
CA LEU A 90 6.31 -5.75 -3.08
C LEU A 90 7.19 -4.88 -2.18
N LEU A 91 7.33 -5.26 -0.92
CA LEU A 91 8.14 -4.51 0.03
C LEU A 91 9.62 -4.41 -0.37
N LYS A 92 10.08 -5.27 -1.25
CA LYS A 92 11.46 -5.28 -1.74
C LYS A 92 11.70 -4.30 -2.88
N ILE A 93 10.65 -3.71 -3.46
CA ILE A 93 10.79 -2.74 -4.55
C ILE A 93 11.13 -1.37 -3.95
N PRO A 94 12.32 -0.83 -4.21
CA PRO A 94 12.74 0.42 -3.59
C PRO A 94 11.95 1.63 -4.09
N PHE A 95 11.94 2.67 -3.27
CA PHE A 95 11.41 3.99 -3.64
C PHE A 95 12.01 4.45 -4.97
N GLY A 96 11.17 4.93 -5.87
CA GLY A 96 11.59 5.46 -7.16
C GLY A 96 11.85 4.41 -8.24
N GLU A 97 11.70 3.13 -7.92
CA GLU A 97 11.87 2.05 -8.90
C GLU A 97 10.55 1.40 -9.22
N THR A 98 10.46 0.85 -10.43
CA THR A 98 9.27 0.12 -10.88
C THR A 98 9.68 -1.21 -11.49
N ILE A 99 8.77 -2.18 -11.42
CA ILE A 99 8.91 -3.46 -12.12
C ILE A 99 7.62 -3.76 -12.86
N SER A 100 7.69 -4.67 -13.82
CA SER A 100 6.49 -5.16 -14.51
C SER A 100 5.82 -6.26 -13.71
N TYR A 101 4.55 -6.54 -14.02
CA TYR A 101 3.84 -7.69 -13.44
C TYR A 101 4.55 -9.01 -13.78
N GLN A 102 5.12 -9.10 -15.00
CA GLN A 102 5.87 -10.28 -15.40
C GLN A 102 7.12 -10.47 -14.54
N GLU A 103 7.87 -9.41 -14.30
CA GLU A 103 9.05 -9.49 -13.44
C GLU A 103 8.66 -9.85 -12.01
N GLN A 104 7.56 -9.30 -11.51
CA GLN A 104 7.05 -9.64 -10.17
C GLN A 104 6.73 -11.14 -10.08
N ALA A 105 6.04 -11.69 -11.08
CA ALA A 105 5.72 -13.12 -11.12
C ALA A 105 6.99 -13.97 -11.19
N GLN A 106 7.99 -13.54 -11.94
CA GLN A 106 9.28 -14.23 -12.01
C GLN A 106 10.00 -14.24 -10.66
N ARG A 107 10.01 -13.11 -9.95
CA ARG A 107 10.62 -13.01 -8.62
C ARG A 107 9.95 -13.92 -7.61
N LEU A 108 8.66 -14.18 -7.78
CA LEU A 108 7.90 -15.11 -6.93
C LEU A 108 8.11 -16.58 -7.30
N GLY A 109 8.86 -16.86 -8.36
CA GLY A 109 9.08 -18.21 -8.86
C GLY A 109 7.88 -18.78 -9.61
N SER A 110 6.94 -17.93 -10.02
CA SER A 110 5.70 -18.34 -10.69
C SER A 110 5.46 -17.51 -11.95
N PRO A 111 6.30 -17.63 -12.98
CA PRO A 111 6.22 -16.74 -14.15
C PRO A 111 4.91 -16.82 -14.91
N LYS A 112 4.15 -17.90 -14.73
CA LYS A 112 2.84 -18.07 -15.38
C LYS A 112 1.69 -17.47 -14.57
N ALA A 113 1.96 -17.00 -13.36
CA ALA A 113 0.94 -16.50 -12.43
C ALA A 113 0.71 -14.99 -12.51
N VAL A 114 0.94 -14.37 -13.67
CA VAL A 114 0.85 -12.91 -13.83
C VAL A 114 -0.52 -12.37 -13.42
N ARG A 115 -1.60 -13.04 -13.83
CA ARG A 115 -2.96 -12.60 -13.48
C ARG A 115 -3.24 -12.72 -11.98
N ALA A 116 -2.81 -13.82 -11.37
CA ALA A 116 -2.99 -14.03 -9.93
C ALA A 116 -2.19 -13.00 -9.13
N VAL A 117 -0.99 -12.68 -9.59
CA VAL A 117 -0.14 -11.63 -8.98
C VAL A 117 -0.81 -10.27 -9.09
N ALA A 118 -1.33 -9.91 -10.26
CA ALA A 118 -2.02 -8.65 -10.46
C ALA A 118 -3.27 -8.55 -9.57
N SER A 119 -4.01 -9.65 -9.44
CA SER A 119 -5.18 -9.71 -8.56
C SER A 119 -4.77 -9.49 -7.10
N ALA A 120 -3.70 -10.15 -6.64
CA ALA A 120 -3.18 -9.97 -5.28
C ALA A 120 -2.72 -8.54 -5.03
N ASN A 121 -2.08 -7.90 -6.03
CA ASN A 121 -1.69 -6.49 -5.95
C ASN A 121 -2.91 -5.60 -5.72
N SER A 122 -4.01 -5.84 -6.43
CA SER A 122 -5.22 -5.04 -6.30
C SER A 122 -5.93 -5.26 -4.97
N ARG A 123 -5.65 -6.35 -4.28
CA ARG A 123 -6.21 -6.66 -2.95
C ARG A 123 -5.27 -6.26 -1.81
N ASN A 124 -4.20 -5.54 -2.11
CA ASN A 124 -3.32 -4.98 -1.09
C ASN A 124 -4.13 -4.07 -0.16
N LYS A 125 -4.16 -4.42 1.12
CA LYS A 125 -4.91 -3.69 2.14
C LYS A 125 -4.15 -2.51 2.74
N ILE A 126 -2.87 -2.38 2.42
CA ILE A 126 -2.00 -1.35 2.99
C ILE A 126 -1.32 -0.60 1.85
N SER A 127 -2.07 0.34 1.26
CA SER A 127 -1.59 1.15 0.13
C SER A 127 -0.38 1.99 0.53
N ILE A 128 0.46 2.32 -0.43
CA ILE A 128 1.64 3.17 -0.28
C ILE A 128 2.78 2.48 0.47
N ILE A 129 2.54 2.05 1.69
CA ILE A 129 3.57 1.40 2.53
C ILE A 129 3.95 0.04 1.94
N ILE A 130 2.96 -0.75 1.52
CA ILE A 130 3.19 -1.92 0.67
C ILE A 130 3.01 -1.42 -0.77
N PRO A 131 4.10 -1.21 -1.52
CA PRO A 131 4.08 -0.34 -2.70
C PRO A 131 3.60 -1.02 -3.98
N CYS A 132 2.34 -1.43 -4.01
CA CYS A 132 1.77 -2.03 -5.22
C CYS A 132 1.72 -1.03 -6.39
N HIS A 133 1.81 0.27 -6.12
CA HIS A 133 1.90 1.30 -7.16
C HIS A 133 3.20 1.22 -7.97
N ARG A 134 4.23 0.51 -7.46
CA ARG A 134 5.52 0.35 -8.15
C ARG A 134 5.54 -0.78 -9.17
N VAL A 135 4.40 -1.45 -9.37
CA VAL A 135 4.26 -2.48 -10.41
C VAL A 135 3.42 -1.89 -11.54
N ILE A 136 3.98 -1.92 -12.76
CA ILE A 136 3.37 -1.31 -13.93
C ILE A 136 3.24 -2.33 -15.06
N GLY A 137 2.40 -2.03 -16.04
CA GLY A 137 2.20 -2.89 -17.20
C GLY A 137 3.36 -2.83 -18.17
N LYS A 138 3.28 -3.66 -19.22
CA LYS A 138 4.23 -3.65 -20.32
C LYS A 138 4.30 -2.24 -20.93
N ASP A 139 5.47 -1.87 -21.40
CA ASP A 139 5.72 -0.57 -22.02
C ASP A 139 5.42 0.61 -21.08
N LYS A 140 5.60 0.37 -19.78
CA LYS A 140 5.41 1.38 -18.72
C LYS A 140 3.99 1.93 -18.62
N LYS A 141 2.99 1.14 -19.06
CA LYS A 141 1.59 1.54 -18.95
C LYS A 141 1.11 1.43 -17.51
N LEU A 142 0.34 2.42 -17.08
CA LEU A 142 -0.32 2.38 -15.79
C LEU A 142 -1.59 1.56 -15.90
N THR A 143 -1.63 0.44 -15.17
CA THR A 143 -2.79 -0.44 -15.12
C THR A 143 -3.06 -0.84 -13.67
N GLY A 144 -4.34 -1.02 -13.35
CA GLY A 144 -4.78 -1.62 -12.11
C GLY A 144 -4.25 -0.97 -10.82
N TYR A 145 -5.09 -0.14 -10.21
CA TYR A 145 -4.83 0.35 -8.86
C TYR A 145 -6.18 0.55 -8.17
N ALA A 146 -6.40 -0.13 -7.04
CA ALA A 146 -7.69 -0.09 -6.34
C ALA A 146 -8.08 1.33 -5.91
N GLY A 147 -7.08 2.18 -5.62
CA GLY A 147 -7.31 3.57 -5.29
C GLY A 147 -7.56 4.49 -6.48
N GLY A 148 -7.33 4.01 -7.72
CA GLY A 148 -7.50 4.79 -8.93
C GLY A 148 -6.17 5.09 -9.62
N LEU A 149 -6.17 5.10 -10.96
CA LEU A 149 -4.95 5.31 -11.74
C LEU A 149 -4.34 6.70 -11.58
N ASP A 150 -5.17 7.71 -11.31
CA ASP A 150 -4.70 9.07 -11.02
C ASP A 150 -3.82 9.11 -9.77
N LYS A 151 -4.19 8.37 -8.74
CA LYS A 151 -3.38 8.28 -7.51
C LYS A 151 -2.10 7.50 -7.76
N LYS A 152 -2.16 6.43 -8.52
CA LYS A 152 -0.98 5.65 -8.91
C LYS A 152 0.02 6.53 -9.64
N GLU A 153 -0.44 7.31 -10.62
CA GLU A 153 0.38 8.24 -11.37
C GLU A 153 1.02 9.28 -10.45
N PHE A 154 0.25 9.86 -9.53
CA PHE A 154 0.76 10.83 -8.59
C PHE A 154 1.90 10.25 -7.74
N LEU A 155 1.71 9.05 -7.20
CA LEU A 155 2.72 8.42 -6.36
C LEU A 155 4.00 8.12 -7.14
N LEU A 156 3.89 7.64 -8.37
CA LEU A 156 5.04 7.37 -9.22
C LEU A 156 5.79 8.66 -9.58
N ASN A 157 5.06 9.74 -9.89
CA ASN A 157 5.67 11.03 -10.19
C ASN A 157 6.36 11.62 -8.96
N LEU A 158 5.76 11.49 -7.79
CA LEU A 158 6.36 11.91 -6.53
C LEU A 158 7.70 11.20 -6.32
N GLU A 159 7.71 9.89 -6.45
CA GLU A 159 8.90 9.09 -6.23
C GLU A 159 9.97 9.38 -7.27
N ASN A 160 9.58 9.58 -8.52
CA ASN A 160 10.52 9.95 -9.57
C ASN A 160 11.17 11.31 -9.32
N THR A 161 10.40 12.26 -8.80
CA THR A 161 10.89 13.61 -8.48
C THR A 161 11.97 13.57 -7.40
N PHE A 162 11.79 12.76 -6.37
CA PHE A 162 12.69 12.71 -5.22
C PHE A 162 13.66 11.53 -5.22
N TYR A 163 13.72 10.78 -6.31
CA TYR A 163 14.50 9.53 -6.37
C TYR A 163 15.98 9.72 -6.08
N LYS A 164 16.57 10.81 -6.53
CA LYS A 164 18.01 11.09 -6.40
C LYS A 164 18.37 11.94 -5.18
N ASP A 165 17.40 12.35 -4.41
CA ASP A 165 17.64 13.21 -3.25
C ASP A 165 18.15 12.47 -2.02
#